data_22afcca459f2b47e296a22b3bcc524cd
#
_entry.id   22afcca459f2b47e296a22b3bcc524cd
#
_cell.length_a   1.000
_cell.length_b   1.000
_cell.length_c   1.000
_cell.angle_alpha   90.00
_cell.angle_beta   90.00
_cell.angle_gamma   90.00
#
_symmetry.space_group_name_H-M   'P 1'
#
loop_
_entity.id
_entity.type
_entity.pdbx_description
1 polymer ?
#
loop_
_entity_poly.entity_id
_entity_poly.type
_entity_poly.pdbx_seq_one_letter_code
_entity_poly.pdbx_strand_id
1 'polypeptide(L)'
;NGEKTLNLQSSPLLDANKEYIGTLVVFNDVTHLRRLENMRRVFVANVSHEIKTPLTAIKGFVETLRLGDVDKPEETERFLGIIQKHVDRLSSIVEDLLSLSKIEQEDQRKTIQIKKGIILDVFKSAIQIGRSKAEEKKIDINHICEPQLTSWFNSSLLEQAVVNLLDNAIKYSEPNSTIHLKANLKDSEVKIIVADRGIGIAKKHHPPIFERFYRVDKARSRNLGGTGLGLAIVKHIAQAHGGNVTVESTLGAGSVFTIHQPK
;
A
#
# COMPACT_ATOMS: atom_id res chain seq x y z
N ASN A 1 -26.67 -6.14 -6.59
CA ASN A 1 -27.56 -5.16 -5.97
C ASN A 1 -26.77 -4.43 -4.87
N GLY A 2 -26.27 -3.22 -5.16
CA GLY A 2 -25.58 -2.40 -4.16
C GLY A 2 -26.60 -1.52 -3.42
N GLU A 3 -26.47 -1.40 -2.11
CA GLU A 3 -27.23 -0.43 -1.33
C GLU A 3 -26.99 0.98 -1.89
N LYS A 4 -28.07 1.72 -2.11
CA LYS A 4 -28.03 3.13 -2.52
C LYS A 4 -28.36 4.01 -1.34
N THR A 5 -27.62 5.09 -1.17
CA THR A 5 -27.90 6.14 -0.20
C THR A 5 -28.53 7.31 -0.94
N LEU A 6 -29.79 7.59 -0.65
CA LEU A 6 -30.51 8.70 -1.25
C LEU A 6 -30.62 9.84 -0.23
N ASN A 7 -30.29 11.05 -0.66
CA ASN A 7 -30.61 12.27 0.05
C ASN A 7 -31.96 12.76 -0.44
N LEU A 8 -32.93 12.90 0.47
CA LEU A 8 -34.29 13.31 0.17
C LEU A 8 -34.49 14.75 0.66
N GLN A 9 -34.92 15.61 -0.26
CA GLN A 9 -35.33 16.98 0.05
C GLN A 9 -36.78 17.15 -0.34
N SER A 10 -37.56 17.74 0.54
CA SER A 10 -38.98 18.06 0.25
C SER A 10 -39.25 19.52 0.46
N SER A 11 -40.06 20.09 -0.44
CA SER A 11 -40.49 21.48 -0.37
C SER A 11 -41.99 21.57 -0.73
N PRO A 12 -42.80 22.31 0.03
CA PRO A 12 -44.21 22.54 -0.32
C PRO A 12 -44.29 23.35 -1.59
N LEU A 13 -45.22 22.98 -2.47
CA LEU A 13 -45.62 23.76 -3.65
C LEU A 13 -46.86 24.55 -3.27
N LEU A 14 -46.79 25.86 -3.48
CA LEU A 14 -47.88 26.78 -3.24
C LEU A 14 -48.31 27.38 -4.60
N ASP A 15 -49.60 27.66 -4.74
CA ASP A 15 -50.13 28.41 -5.89
C ASP A 15 -49.86 29.92 -5.79
N ALA A 16 -50.37 30.71 -6.77
CA ALA A 16 -50.24 32.16 -6.77
C ALA A 16 -50.94 32.84 -5.58
N ASN A 17 -51.91 32.16 -4.96
CA ASN A 17 -52.63 32.61 -3.77
C ASN A 17 -52.02 32.12 -2.47
N LYS A 18 -50.83 31.42 -2.55
CA LYS A 18 -50.12 30.77 -1.45
C LYS A 18 -50.87 29.57 -0.83
N GLU A 19 -51.84 29.01 -1.55
CA GLU A 19 -52.49 27.78 -1.10
C GLU A 19 -51.62 26.56 -1.47
N TYR A 20 -51.63 25.57 -0.58
CA TYR A 20 -50.86 24.34 -0.77
C TYR A 20 -51.45 23.49 -1.89
N ILE A 21 -50.69 23.25 -2.96
CA ILE A 21 -51.07 22.45 -4.12
C ILE A 21 -50.36 21.09 -4.17
N GLY A 22 -49.29 20.90 -3.36
CA GLY A 22 -48.57 19.65 -3.36
C GLY A 22 -47.21 19.75 -2.68
N THR A 23 -46.43 18.69 -2.80
CA THR A 23 -45.05 18.66 -2.30
C THR A 23 -44.11 18.22 -3.43
N LEU A 24 -43.10 19.02 -3.69
CA LEU A 24 -41.97 18.62 -4.52
C LEU A 24 -41.01 17.77 -3.68
N VAL A 25 -40.71 16.54 -4.13
CA VAL A 25 -39.75 15.67 -3.49
C VAL A 25 -38.61 15.39 -4.48
N VAL A 26 -37.38 15.73 -4.07
CA VAL A 26 -36.18 15.54 -4.87
C VAL A 26 -35.33 14.40 -4.22
N PHE A 27 -35.02 13.41 -5.03
CA PHE A 27 -34.12 12.29 -4.62
C PHE A 27 -32.78 12.46 -5.28
N ASN A 28 -31.74 12.62 -4.47
CA ASN A 28 -30.35 12.68 -4.93
C ASN A 28 -29.61 11.39 -4.53
N ASP A 29 -29.06 10.66 -5.51
CA ASP A 29 -28.19 9.52 -5.22
C ASP A 29 -26.80 10.04 -4.76
N VAL A 30 -26.57 9.98 -3.45
CA VAL A 30 -25.33 10.41 -2.80
C VAL A 30 -24.43 9.23 -2.42
N THR A 31 -24.69 8.05 -2.95
CA THR A 31 -23.96 6.80 -2.60
C THR A 31 -22.48 6.96 -2.78
N HIS A 32 -22.04 7.49 -3.92
CA HIS A 32 -20.63 7.70 -4.22
C HIS A 32 -19.98 8.72 -3.28
N LEU A 33 -20.66 9.85 -3.04
CA LEU A 33 -20.17 10.88 -2.12
C LEU A 33 -19.99 10.34 -0.69
N ARG A 34 -21.00 9.62 -0.19
CA ARG A 34 -20.94 9.00 1.14
C ARG A 34 -19.84 7.96 1.28
N ARG A 35 -19.60 7.18 0.22
CA ARG A 35 -18.47 6.22 0.19
C ARG A 35 -17.12 6.95 0.27
N LEU A 36 -16.94 8.02 -0.48
CA LEU A 36 -15.70 8.82 -0.44
C LEU A 36 -15.49 9.46 0.94
N GLU A 37 -16.52 10.08 1.52
CA GLU A 37 -16.46 10.65 2.87
C GLU A 37 -16.10 9.60 3.92
N ASN A 38 -16.71 8.42 3.84
CA ASN A 38 -16.42 7.32 4.78
C ASN A 38 -14.99 6.78 4.61
N MET A 39 -14.53 6.59 3.36
CA MET A 39 -13.15 6.19 3.09
C MET A 39 -12.15 7.22 3.66
N ARG A 40 -12.42 8.52 3.47
CA ARG A 40 -11.59 9.59 4.05
C ARG A 40 -11.57 9.55 5.57
N ARG A 41 -12.74 9.38 6.22
CA ARG A 41 -12.85 9.27 7.68
C ARG A 41 -12.07 8.08 8.23
N VAL A 42 -12.24 6.90 7.62
CA VAL A 42 -11.53 5.68 8.00
C VAL A 42 -10.02 5.86 7.80
N PHE A 43 -9.61 6.48 6.69
CA PHE A 43 -8.21 6.77 6.43
C PHE A 43 -7.57 7.64 7.53
N VAL A 44 -8.19 8.79 7.87
CA VAL A 44 -7.68 9.69 8.93
C VAL A 44 -7.61 8.99 10.28
N ALA A 45 -8.62 8.19 10.63
CA ALA A 45 -8.63 7.41 11.86
C ALA A 45 -7.47 6.39 11.90
N ASN A 46 -7.24 5.67 10.79
CA ASN A 46 -6.14 4.70 10.68
C ASN A 46 -4.77 5.37 10.77
N VAL A 47 -4.55 6.50 10.08
CA VAL A 47 -3.30 7.29 10.19
C VAL A 47 -3.06 7.68 11.65
N SER A 48 -4.07 8.23 12.31
CA SER A 48 -3.96 8.65 13.72
C SER A 48 -3.58 7.48 14.63
N HIS A 49 -4.18 6.32 14.43
CA HIS A 49 -3.87 5.11 15.19
C HIS A 49 -2.46 4.58 14.94
N GLU A 50 -2.03 4.52 13.66
CA GLU A 50 -0.72 3.98 13.29
C GLU A 50 0.44 4.91 13.72
N ILE A 51 0.19 6.22 13.88
CA ILE A 51 1.14 7.18 14.44
C ILE A 51 1.14 7.15 15.98
N LYS A 52 -0.03 7.12 16.62
CA LYS A 52 -0.14 7.20 18.08
C LYS A 52 0.52 6.01 18.78
N THR A 53 0.38 4.81 18.25
CA THR A 53 0.93 3.58 18.85
C THR A 53 2.45 3.63 19.03
N PRO A 54 3.29 3.82 17.98
CA PRO A 54 4.73 3.92 18.13
C PRO A 54 5.16 5.14 18.94
N LEU A 55 4.47 6.28 18.82
CA LEU A 55 4.76 7.47 19.61
C LEU A 55 4.57 7.24 21.12
N THR A 56 3.49 6.54 21.51
CA THR A 56 3.27 6.19 22.91
C THR A 56 4.35 5.22 23.44
N ALA A 57 4.80 4.26 22.59
CA ALA A 57 5.88 3.36 22.98
C ALA A 57 7.21 4.10 23.16
N ILE A 58 7.57 4.98 22.20
CA ILE A 58 8.78 5.82 22.31
C ILE A 58 8.74 6.62 23.61
N LYS A 59 7.61 7.31 23.87
CA LYS A 59 7.46 8.11 25.09
C LYS A 59 7.68 7.27 26.34
N GLY A 60 7.06 6.10 26.43
CA GLY A 60 7.21 5.22 27.60
C GLY A 60 8.65 4.76 27.81
N PHE A 61 9.35 4.32 26.78
CA PHE A 61 10.76 3.91 26.90
C PHE A 61 11.69 5.07 27.25
N VAL A 62 11.45 6.26 26.71
CA VAL A 62 12.21 7.47 27.07
C VAL A 62 11.98 7.86 28.53
N GLU A 63 10.74 7.78 29.04
CA GLU A 63 10.41 8.04 30.43
C GLU A 63 11.11 7.04 31.36
N THR A 64 11.07 5.73 31.04
CA THR A 64 11.80 4.69 31.80
C THR A 64 13.30 4.95 31.86
N LEU A 65 13.94 5.26 30.73
CA LEU A 65 15.35 5.62 30.68
C LEU A 65 15.67 6.87 31.52
N ARG A 66 14.79 7.86 31.53
CA ARG A 66 15.02 9.13 32.24
C ARG A 66 14.85 9.02 33.74
N LEU A 67 13.99 8.10 34.20
CA LEU A 67 13.77 7.86 35.65
C LEU A 67 14.92 7.10 36.32
N GLY A 68 15.86 6.56 35.54
CA GLY A 68 17.01 5.82 36.06
C GLY A 68 16.64 4.40 36.52
N ASP A 69 15.47 3.90 36.13
CA ASP A 69 15.03 2.53 36.48
C ASP A 69 15.83 1.43 35.72
N VAL A 70 16.84 1.83 34.94
CA VAL A 70 17.66 0.93 34.10
C VAL A 70 19.11 1.06 34.51
N ASP A 71 19.54 0.17 35.42
CA ASP A 71 20.92 0.18 35.95
C ASP A 71 21.93 -0.55 35.04
N LYS A 72 21.45 -1.30 34.03
CA LYS A 72 22.32 -2.13 33.19
C LYS A 72 22.51 -1.49 31.81
N PRO A 73 23.76 -1.31 31.34
CA PRO A 73 24.03 -0.80 29.99
C PRO A 73 23.33 -1.61 28.86
N GLU A 74 23.24 -2.93 29.04
CA GLU A 74 22.58 -3.82 28.07
C GLU A 74 21.07 -3.55 27.94
N GLU A 75 20.39 -3.20 29.03
CA GLU A 75 18.96 -2.84 29.00
C GLU A 75 18.76 -1.48 28.38
N THR A 76 19.66 -0.52 28.64
CA THR A 76 19.67 0.79 27.98
C THR A 76 19.79 0.64 26.46
N GLU A 77 20.76 -0.16 25.99
CA GLU A 77 20.96 -0.42 24.57
C GLU A 77 19.74 -1.09 23.94
N ARG A 78 19.13 -2.06 24.64
CA ARG A 78 17.89 -2.69 24.20
C ARG A 78 16.74 -1.69 24.05
N PHE A 79 16.56 -0.77 24.99
CA PHE A 79 15.49 0.24 24.92
C PHE A 79 15.74 1.26 23.82
N LEU A 80 16.97 1.69 23.62
CA LEU A 80 17.36 2.55 22.50
C LEU A 80 17.08 1.87 21.15
N GLY A 81 17.39 0.57 21.02
CA GLY A 81 17.06 -0.21 19.82
C GLY A 81 15.56 -0.31 19.56
N ILE A 82 14.74 -0.43 20.62
CA ILE A 82 13.27 -0.41 20.47
C ILE A 82 12.77 0.97 20.03
N ILE A 83 13.30 2.05 20.63
CA ILE A 83 12.97 3.43 20.25
C ILE A 83 13.32 3.64 18.77
N GLN A 84 14.55 3.28 18.36
CA GLN A 84 14.99 3.39 16.97
C GLN A 84 14.03 2.69 16.01
N LYS A 85 13.65 1.44 16.30
CA LYS A 85 12.68 0.67 15.50
C LYS A 85 11.33 1.38 15.34
N HIS A 86 10.85 2.05 16.39
CA HIS A 86 9.58 2.79 16.35
C HIS A 86 9.72 4.11 15.56
N VAL A 87 10.87 4.78 15.65
CA VAL A 87 11.18 5.98 14.84
C VAL A 87 11.25 5.63 13.36
N ASP A 88 11.98 4.57 12.99
CA ASP A 88 12.11 4.11 11.60
C ASP A 88 10.74 3.76 11.01
N ARG A 89 9.88 3.13 11.82
CA ARG A 89 8.52 2.83 11.42
C ARG A 89 7.69 4.08 11.19
N LEU A 90 7.79 5.11 12.05
CA LEU A 90 7.09 6.38 11.88
C LEU A 90 7.55 7.07 10.60
N SER A 91 8.86 7.10 10.33
CA SER A 91 9.42 7.64 9.10
C SER A 91 8.84 6.95 7.87
N SER A 92 8.81 5.60 7.87
CA SER A 92 8.22 4.84 6.75
C SER A 92 6.73 5.14 6.55
N ILE A 93 5.94 5.32 7.62
CA ILE A 93 4.51 5.69 7.50
C ILE A 93 4.38 7.08 6.85
N VAL A 94 5.19 8.05 7.28
CA VAL A 94 5.14 9.42 6.72
C VAL A 94 5.55 9.41 5.25
N GLU A 95 6.63 8.72 4.89
CA GLU A 95 7.08 8.57 3.50
C GLU A 95 6.03 7.92 2.60
N ASP A 96 5.42 6.84 3.05
CA ASP A 96 4.34 6.16 2.34
C ASP A 96 3.12 7.07 2.12
N LEU A 97 2.73 7.85 3.14
CA LEU A 97 1.62 8.81 3.05
C LEU A 97 1.90 9.94 2.07
N LEU A 98 3.11 10.51 2.12
CA LEU A 98 3.53 11.57 1.19
C LEU A 98 3.59 11.04 -0.25
N SER A 99 4.14 9.85 -0.45
CA SER A 99 4.18 9.19 -1.75
C SER A 99 2.78 8.95 -2.30
N LEU A 100 1.88 8.37 -1.51
CA LEU A 100 0.51 8.11 -1.92
C LEU A 100 -0.22 9.41 -2.28
N SER A 101 -0.09 10.45 -1.44
CA SER A 101 -0.69 11.77 -1.70
C SER A 101 -0.18 12.38 -3.01
N LYS A 102 1.13 12.27 -3.28
CA LYS A 102 1.73 12.78 -4.51
C LYS A 102 1.22 12.04 -5.74
N ILE A 103 1.19 10.71 -5.71
CA ILE A 103 0.69 9.89 -6.82
C ILE A 103 -0.76 10.25 -7.14
N GLU A 104 -1.63 10.36 -6.12
CA GLU A 104 -3.03 10.70 -6.30
C GLU A 104 -3.23 12.11 -6.89
N GLN A 105 -2.45 13.09 -6.45
CA GLN A 105 -2.51 14.44 -7.00
C GLN A 105 -2.02 14.52 -8.45
N GLU A 106 -0.93 13.84 -8.76
CA GLU A 106 -0.36 13.81 -10.12
C GLU A 106 -1.28 13.05 -11.09
N ASP A 107 -1.89 11.96 -10.65
CA ASP A 107 -2.87 11.20 -11.44
C ASP A 107 -4.11 12.04 -11.74
N GLN A 108 -4.70 12.69 -10.72
CA GLN A 108 -5.84 13.59 -10.89
C GLN A 108 -5.55 14.75 -11.86
N ARG A 109 -4.33 15.28 -11.81
CA ARG A 109 -3.89 16.36 -12.71
C ARG A 109 -3.41 15.85 -14.08
N LYS A 110 -3.28 14.55 -14.27
CA LYS A 110 -2.68 13.92 -15.46
C LYS A 110 -1.27 14.45 -15.75
N THR A 111 -0.50 14.71 -14.70
CA THR A 111 0.86 15.29 -14.80
C THR A 111 1.96 14.25 -14.69
N ILE A 112 1.62 12.97 -14.50
CA ILE A 112 2.59 11.89 -14.45
C ILE A 112 3.33 11.79 -15.77
N GLN A 113 4.63 12.05 -15.72
CA GLN A 113 5.48 11.95 -16.91
C GLN A 113 5.79 10.48 -17.20
N ILE A 114 5.19 9.96 -18.25
CA ILE A 114 5.42 8.61 -18.76
C ILE A 114 6.40 8.69 -19.92
N LYS A 115 7.47 7.87 -19.88
CA LYS A 115 8.50 7.78 -20.92
C LYS A 115 8.74 6.32 -21.25
N LYS A 116 9.22 6.06 -22.49
CA LYS A 116 9.65 4.71 -22.88
C LYS A 116 10.92 4.35 -22.12
N GLY A 117 10.90 3.23 -21.42
CA GLY A 117 12.02 2.75 -20.60
C GLY A 117 12.19 1.24 -20.68
N ILE A 118 13.32 0.74 -20.20
CA ILE A 118 13.68 -0.67 -20.15
C ILE A 118 13.28 -1.24 -18.80
N ILE A 119 12.47 -2.29 -18.78
CA ILE A 119 11.99 -2.91 -17.53
C ILE A 119 13.14 -3.52 -16.71
N LEU A 120 14.15 -4.08 -17.37
CA LEU A 120 15.30 -4.66 -16.69
C LEU A 120 16.06 -3.66 -15.83
N ASP A 121 16.11 -2.38 -16.20
CA ASP A 121 16.77 -1.35 -15.40
C ASP A 121 16.01 -1.08 -14.08
N VAL A 122 14.68 -1.09 -14.14
CA VAL A 122 13.82 -1.02 -12.94
C VAL A 122 14.08 -2.23 -12.03
N PHE A 123 14.23 -3.43 -12.58
CA PHE A 123 14.54 -4.63 -11.80
C PHE A 123 15.89 -4.54 -11.09
N LYS A 124 16.93 -4.12 -11.82
CA LYS A 124 18.27 -3.95 -11.24
C LYS A 124 18.26 -2.96 -10.07
N SER A 125 17.60 -1.83 -10.24
CA SER A 125 17.48 -0.80 -9.20
C SER A 125 16.71 -1.33 -7.98
N ALA A 126 15.54 -1.93 -8.20
CA ALA A 126 14.72 -2.49 -7.12
C ALA A 126 15.44 -3.62 -6.35
N ILE A 127 16.16 -4.50 -7.03
CA ILE A 127 16.98 -5.56 -6.42
C ILE A 127 18.10 -4.93 -5.58
N GLN A 128 18.78 -3.90 -6.08
CA GLN A 128 19.83 -3.21 -5.34
C GLN A 128 19.31 -2.59 -4.04
N ILE A 129 18.12 -1.99 -4.05
CA ILE A 129 17.46 -1.42 -2.86
C ILE A 129 17.09 -2.52 -1.86
N GLY A 130 16.55 -3.64 -2.33
CA GLY A 130 16.13 -4.75 -1.46
C GLY A 130 17.26 -5.66 -0.97
N ARG A 131 18.49 -5.49 -1.50
CA ARG A 131 19.60 -6.44 -1.34
C ARG A 131 19.99 -6.70 0.11
N SER A 132 20.20 -5.67 0.90
CA SER A 132 20.59 -5.81 2.32
C SER A 132 19.59 -6.64 3.11
N LYS A 133 18.28 -6.35 2.96
CA LYS A 133 17.22 -7.11 3.65
C LYS A 133 17.12 -8.55 3.19
N ALA A 134 17.38 -8.82 1.91
CA ALA A 134 17.40 -10.18 1.37
C ALA A 134 18.58 -10.98 1.91
N GLU A 135 19.78 -10.36 1.93
CA GLU A 135 21.01 -10.96 2.47
C GLU A 135 20.87 -11.30 3.97
N GLU A 136 20.27 -10.43 4.79
CA GLU A 136 20.00 -10.70 6.21
C GLU A 136 19.18 -11.98 6.43
N LYS A 137 18.26 -12.29 5.53
CA LYS A 137 17.45 -13.51 5.55
C LYS A 137 18.01 -14.64 4.68
N LYS A 138 19.13 -14.43 3.99
CA LYS A 138 19.70 -15.38 3.02
C LYS A 138 18.69 -15.75 1.93
N ILE A 139 17.96 -14.76 1.43
CA ILE A 139 16.96 -14.92 0.36
C ILE A 139 17.61 -14.56 -0.97
N ASP A 140 17.53 -15.48 -1.94
CA ASP A 140 17.97 -15.24 -3.31
C ASP A 140 16.87 -14.56 -4.13
N ILE A 141 17.24 -13.49 -4.85
CA ILE A 141 16.31 -12.80 -5.77
C ILE A 141 16.72 -13.14 -7.20
N ASN A 142 15.97 -14.04 -7.83
CA ASN A 142 16.18 -14.43 -9.21
C ASN A 142 15.30 -13.61 -10.15
N HIS A 143 15.88 -12.98 -11.17
CA HIS A 143 15.13 -12.22 -12.14
C HIS A 143 15.19 -12.84 -13.55
N ILE A 144 14.06 -12.78 -14.25
CA ILE A 144 13.91 -13.22 -15.66
C ILE A 144 13.19 -12.10 -16.39
N CYS A 145 13.94 -11.41 -17.24
CA CYS A 145 13.42 -10.33 -18.07
C CYS A 145 14.21 -10.29 -19.37
N GLU A 146 13.51 -10.16 -20.50
CA GLU A 146 14.17 -9.92 -21.78
C GLU A 146 14.94 -8.59 -21.72
N PRO A 147 16.24 -8.54 -22.09
CA PRO A 147 17.08 -7.35 -21.91
C PRO A 147 16.56 -6.09 -22.59
N GLN A 148 15.82 -6.24 -23.69
CA GLN A 148 15.27 -5.12 -24.46
C GLN A 148 13.75 -4.94 -24.28
N LEU A 149 13.15 -5.57 -23.28
CA LEU A 149 11.74 -5.37 -22.97
C LEU A 149 11.50 -3.93 -22.54
N THR A 150 10.76 -3.20 -23.36
CA THR A 150 10.40 -1.80 -23.09
C THR A 150 8.90 -1.62 -22.90
N SER A 151 8.52 -0.62 -22.11
CA SER A 151 7.16 -0.13 -21.96
C SER A 151 7.16 1.38 -21.71
N TRP A 152 5.99 1.97 -21.63
CA TRP A 152 5.80 3.38 -21.28
C TRP A 152 5.47 3.51 -19.79
N PHE A 153 6.36 4.13 -19.02
CA PHE A 153 6.19 4.29 -17.58
C PHE A 153 6.96 5.47 -17.00
N ASN A 154 6.58 5.85 -15.78
CA ASN A 154 7.40 6.69 -14.93
C ASN A 154 8.38 5.81 -14.15
N SER A 155 9.68 6.01 -14.37
CA SER A 155 10.73 5.11 -13.85
C SER A 155 10.74 5.02 -12.34
N SER A 156 10.63 6.16 -11.64
CA SER A 156 10.67 6.20 -10.18
C SER A 156 9.42 5.58 -9.54
N LEU A 157 8.24 5.78 -10.14
CA LEU A 157 7.01 5.17 -9.64
C LEU A 157 7.00 3.66 -9.85
N LEU A 158 7.41 3.19 -11.04
CA LEU A 158 7.44 1.75 -11.30
C LEU A 158 8.49 1.05 -10.42
N GLU A 159 9.67 1.66 -10.23
CA GLU A 159 10.68 1.19 -9.29
C GLU A 159 10.10 1.06 -7.88
N GLN A 160 9.43 2.10 -7.38
CA GLN A 160 8.77 2.08 -6.08
C GLN A 160 7.75 0.95 -5.96
N ALA A 161 6.94 0.70 -7.01
CA ALA A 161 5.98 -0.41 -7.00
C ALA A 161 6.69 -1.77 -6.90
N VAL A 162 7.76 -1.99 -7.66
CA VAL A 162 8.53 -3.24 -7.62
C VAL A 162 9.24 -3.39 -6.27
N VAL A 163 9.83 -2.32 -5.71
CA VAL A 163 10.43 -2.32 -4.37
C VAL A 163 9.42 -2.71 -3.30
N ASN A 164 8.20 -2.15 -3.33
CA ASN A 164 7.15 -2.49 -2.37
C ASN A 164 6.73 -3.97 -2.47
N LEU A 165 6.66 -4.53 -3.67
CA LEU A 165 6.38 -5.96 -3.86
C LEU A 165 7.53 -6.83 -3.37
N LEU A 166 8.77 -6.48 -3.68
CA LEU A 166 9.97 -7.20 -3.21
C LEU A 166 10.09 -7.13 -1.68
N ASP A 167 9.86 -5.97 -1.07
CA ASP A 167 9.90 -5.81 0.39
C ASP A 167 8.85 -6.71 1.07
N ASN A 168 7.64 -6.80 0.53
CA ASN A 168 6.63 -7.73 1.00
C ASN A 168 7.07 -9.20 0.82
N ALA A 169 7.60 -9.57 -0.33
CA ALA A 169 8.09 -10.91 -0.59
C ALA A 169 9.20 -11.30 0.39
N ILE A 170 10.19 -10.41 0.65
CA ILE A 170 11.27 -10.63 1.62
C ILE A 170 10.72 -10.75 3.05
N LYS A 171 9.78 -9.88 3.44
CA LYS A 171 9.19 -9.88 4.79
C LYS A 171 8.48 -11.19 5.12
N TYR A 172 7.70 -11.70 4.18
CA TYR A 172 6.80 -12.83 4.43
C TYR A 172 7.36 -14.19 3.98
N SER A 173 8.51 -14.23 3.33
CA SER A 173 9.23 -15.46 2.99
C SER A 173 10.05 -15.97 4.16
N GLU A 174 10.22 -17.28 4.22
CA GLU A 174 11.12 -17.93 5.15
C GLU A 174 12.60 -17.68 4.75
N PRO A 175 13.55 -17.71 5.72
CA PRO A 175 14.97 -17.65 5.41
C PRO A 175 15.41 -18.76 4.44
N ASN A 176 16.46 -18.51 3.66
CA ASN A 176 17.02 -19.41 2.64
C ASN A 176 16.03 -19.77 1.51
N SER A 177 15.05 -18.93 1.28
CA SER A 177 14.08 -19.08 0.17
C SER A 177 14.50 -18.30 -1.07
N THR A 178 13.74 -18.45 -2.15
CA THR A 178 13.98 -17.74 -3.41
C THR A 178 12.77 -16.94 -3.80
N ILE A 179 12.98 -15.67 -4.17
CA ILE A 179 11.97 -14.79 -4.77
C ILE A 179 12.23 -14.70 -6.27
N HIS A 180 11.17 -14.83 -7.07
CA HIS A 180 11.25 -14.71 -8.52
C HIS A 180 10.64 -13.39 -8.98
N LEU A 181 11.44 -12.58 -9.66
CA LEU A 181 11.03 -11.35 -10.30
C LEU A 181 11.03 -11.56 -11.82
N LYS A 182 9.87 -11.49 -12.47
CA LYS A 182 9.74 -11.79 -13.90
C LYS A 182 9.05 -10.66 -14.65
N ALA A 183 9.46 -10.39 -15.88
CA ALA A 183 8.68 -9.57 -16.80
C ALA A 183 8.56 -10.24 -18.15
N ASN A 184 7.37 -10.18 -18.71
CA ASN A 184 7.08 -10.68 -20.05
C ASN A 184 6.05 -9.78 -20.75
N LEU A 185 6.07 -9.80 -22.07
CA LEU A 185 5.07 -9.20 -22.92
C LEU A 185 4.07 -10.29 -23.34
N LYS A 186 2.79 -10.09 -23.00
CA LYS A 186 1.72 -10.97 -23.42
C LYS A 186 0.49 -10.13 -23.77
N ASP A 187 -0.14 -10.41 -24.91
CA ASP A 187 -1.39 -9.78 -25.35
C ASP A 187 -1.35 -8.23 -25.35
N SER A 188 -0.20 -7.64 -25.81
CA SER A 188 0.06 -6.20 -25.79
C SER A 188 0.13 -5.58 -24.39
N GLU A 189 0.34 -6.38 -23.37
CA GLU A 189 0.50 -5.99 -21.98
C GLU A 189 1.85 -6.46 -21.44
N VAL A 190 2.56 -5.59 -20.73
CA VAL A 190 3.75 -5.98 -19.98
C VAL A 190 3.30 -6.42 -18.59
N LYS A 191 3.60 -7.67 -18.24
CA LYS A 191 3.33 -8.24 -16.91
C LYS A 191 4.61 -8.27 -16.10
N ILE A 192 4.61 -7.58 -14.96
CA ILE A 192 5.69 -7.60 -13.97
C ILE A 192 5.22 -8.45 -12.79
N ILE A 193 5.93 -9.55 -12.54
CA ILE A 193 5.51 -10.60 -11.63
C ILE A 193 6.54 -10.71 -10.50
N VAL A 194 6.09 -10.63 -9.26
CA VAL A 194 6.88 -10.95 -8.07
C VAL A 194 6.25 -12.16 -7.41
N ALA A 195 6.99 -13.27 -7.34
CA ALA A 195 6.54 -14.52 -6.77
C ALA A 195 7.41 -14.92 -5.57
N ASP A 196 6.78 -15.20 -4.45
CA ASP A 196 7.41 -15.66 -3.22
C ASP A 196 6.92 -17.07 -2.82
N ARG A 197 7.67 -17.71 -1.92
CA ARG A 197 7.31 -18.97 -1.27
C ARG A 197 7.07 -18.76 0.24
N GLY A 198 6.40 -17.66 0.58
CA GLY A 198 6.10 -17.29 1.95
C GLY A 198 4.83 -17.94 2.49
N ILE A 199 4.30 -17.34 3.53
CA ILE A 199 3.11 -17.83 4.25
C ILE A 199 1.83 -17.89 3.42
N GLY A 200 1.79 -17.22 2.27
CA GLY A 200 0.61 -17.09 1.44
C GLY A 200 -0.55 -16.30 2.09
N ILE A 201 -1.61 -16.11 1.33
CA ILE A 201 -2.75 -15.28 1.67
C ILE A 201 -4.04 -16.03 1.40
N ALA A 202 -4.94 -16.12 2.38
CA ALA A 202 -6.24 -16.75 2.19
C ALA A 202 -7.13 -15.93 1.24
N LYS A 203 -7.91 -16.59 0.38
CA LYS A 203 -8.73 -15.97 -0.69
C LYS A 203 -9.61 -14.81 -0.22
N LYS A 204 -10.16 -14.86 0.99
CA LYS A 204 -10.98 -13.80 1.56
C LYS A 204 -10.25 -12.46 1.72
N HIS A 205 -8.92 -12.47 1.74
CA HIS A 205 -8.09 -11.28 1.90
C HIS A 205 -7.59 -10.72 0.55
N HIS A 206 -7.75 -11.44 -0.57
CA HIS A 206 -7.26 -10.98 -1.88
C HIS A 206 -7.87 -9.64 -2.32
N PRO A 207 -9.21 -9.41 -2.22
CA PRO A 207 -9.76 -8.12 -2.61
C PRO A 207 -9.31 -6.97 -1.69
N PRO A 208 -9.36 -7.08 -0.34
CA PRO A 208 -9.03 -5.96 0.53
C PRO A 208 -7.53 -5.75 0.76
N ILE A 209 -6.63 -6.65 0.29
CA ILE A 209 -5.18 -6.53 0.58
C ILE A 209 -4.55 -5.27 -0.03
N PHE A 210 -5.17 -4.69 -1.05
CA PHE A 210 -4.77 -3.45 -1.71
C PHE A 210 -5.39 -2.19 -1.11
N GLU A 211 -6.21 -2.35 -0.06
CA GLU A 211 -6.79 -1.22 0.66
C GLU A 211 -5.79 -0.63 1.66
N ARG A 212 -5.85 0.68 1.87
CA ARG A 212 -4.94 1.41 2.77
C ARG A 212 -5.04 0.88 4.20
N PHE A 213 -3.89 0.64 4.84
CA PHE A 213 -3.76 0.10 6.20
C PHE A 213 -4.34 -1.30 6.41
N TYR A 214 -4.74 -1.97 5.33
CA TYR A 214 -5.22 -3.33 5.45
C TYR A 214 -4.07 -4.29 5.78
N ARG A 215 -4.33 -5.22 6.69
CA ARG A 215 -3.39 -6.28 7.10
C ARG A 215 -4.17 -7.53 7.47
N VAL A 216 -3.70 -8.67 6.97
CA VAL A 216 -4.28 -9.99 7.29
C VAL A 216 -4.13 -10.29 8.78
N ASP A 217 -2.95 -10.05 9.34
CA ASP A 217 -2.61 -10.18 10.76
C ASP A 217 -1.93 -8.88 11.23
N LYS A 218 -2.65 -8.13 12.09
CA LYS A 218 -2.16 -6.84 12.59
C LYS A 218 -0.94 -6.99 13.51
N ALA A 219 -0.90 -8.06 14.34
CA ALA A 219 0.16 -8.26 15.32
C ALA A 219 1.47 -8.68 14.62
N ARG A 220 1.42 -9.72 13.79
CA ARG A 220 2.58 -10.21 13.03
C ARG A 220 3.15 -9.13 12.10
N SER A 221 2.27 -8.42 11.40
CA SER A 221 2.68 -7.37 10.46
C SER A 221 3.33 -6.16 11.16
N ARG A 222 2.92 -5.84 12.41
CA ARG A 222 3.56 -4.79 13.22
C ARG A 222 4.99 -5.18 13.60
N ASN A 223 5.20 -6.41 14.01
CA ASN A 223 6.53 -6.92 14.38
C ASN A 223 7.50 -6.90 13.19
N LEU A 224 6.99 -7.11 11.97
CA LEU A 224 7.75 -7.07 10.73
C LEU A 224 7.87 -5.65 10.12
N GLY A 225 7.43 -4.60 10.83
CA GLY A 225 7.57 -3.21 10.38
C GLY A 225 6.67 -2.82 9.19
N GLY A 226 5.60 -3.57 8.92
CA GLY A 226 4.69 -3.22 7.83
C GLY A 226 3.86 -1.97 8.15
N THR A 227 3.70 -1.05 7.19
CA THR A 227 2.84 0.13 7.28
C THR A 227 1.38 -0.18 6.92
N GLY A 228 1.17 -1.16 6.03
CA GLY A 228 -0.11 -1.46 5.41
C GLY A 228 -0.47 -0.51 4.25
N LEU A 229 0.49 0.28 3.78
CA LEU A 229 0.33 1.22 2.67
C LEU A 229 1.01 0.73 1.38
N GLY A 230 2.05 -0.09 1.47
CA GLY A 230 2.85 -0.50 0.32
C GLY A 230 2.04 -1.11 -0.83
N LEU A 231 1.10 -2.04 -0.57
CA LEU A 231 0.25 -2.61 -1.62
C LEU A 231 -0.78 -1.62 -2.16
N ALA A 232 -1.27 -0.68 -1.35
CA ALA A 232 -2.11 0.41 -1.83
C ALA A 232 -1.32 1.34 -2.77
N ILE A 233 -0.06 1.64 -2.44
CA ILE A 233 0.86 2.39 -3.32
C ILE A 233 1.05 1.66 -4.65
N VAL A 234 1.31 0.35 -4.64
CA VAL A 234 1.42 -0.47 -5.87
C VAL A 234 0.16 -0.35 -6.72
N LYS A 235 -1.02 -0.47 -6.12
CA LYS A 235 -2.31 -0.32 -6.82
C LYS A 235 -2.45 1.06 -7.48
N HIS A 236 -2.17 2.14 -6.74
CA HIS A 236 -2.26 3.49 -7.28
C HIS A 236 -1.25 3.75 -8.39
N ILE A 237 -0.02 3.25 -8.25
CA ILE A 237 1.00 3.34 -9.31
C ILE A 237 0.54 2.59 -10.56
N ALA A 238 0.04 1.36 -10.44
CA ALA A 238 -0.45 0.59 -11.58
C ALA A 238 -1.60 1.31 -12.29
N GLN A 239 -2.56 1.86 -11.54
CA GLN A 239 -3.68 2.64 -12.07
C GLN A 239 -3.23 3.92 -12.78
N ALA A 240 -2.29 4.65 -12.21
CA ALA A 240 -1.70 5.86 -12.79
C ALA A 240 -0.95 5.60 -14.12
N HIS A 241 -0.55 4.36 -14.36
CA HIS A 241 0.00 3.89 -15.64
C HIS A 241 -1.07 3.27 -16.57
N GLY A 242 -2.36 3.39 -16.24
CA GLY A 242 -3.46 2.82 -17.03
C GLY A 242 -3.60 1.29 -16.91
N GLY A 243 -2.91 0.70 -15.94
CA GLY A 243 -2.91 -0.73 -15.68
C GLY A 243 -3.64 -1.12 -14.39
N ASN A 244 -3.36 -2.31 -13.92
CA ASN A 244 -3.88 -2.82 -12.64
C ASN A 244 -2.86 -3.74 -11.95
N VAL A 245 -3.20 -4.19 -10.72
CA VAL A 245 -2.43 -5.19 -9.99
C VAL A 245 -3.33 -6.32 -9.54
N THR A 246 -2.82 -7.55 -9.64
CA THR A 246 -3.53 -8.77 -9.21
C THR A 246 -2.69 -9.58 -8.23
N VAL A 247 -3.35 -10.46 -7.47
CA VAL A 247 -2.71 -11.40 -6.56
C VAL A 247 -3.28 -12.80 -6.77
N GLU A 248 -2.40 -13.78 -6.88
CA GLU A 248 -2.71 -15.20 -6.80
C GLU A 248 -1.93 -15.76 -5.62
N SER A 249 -2.64 -16.33 -4.64
CA SER A 249 -1.98 -16.82 -3.43
C SER A 249 -2.78 -17.95 -2.80
N THR A 250 -2.06 -18.88 -2.19
CA THR A 250 -2.62 -19.96 -1.39
C THR A 250 -1.89 -19.98 -0.05
N LEU A 251 -2.65 -20.07 1.03
CA LEU A 251 -2.10 -20.12 2.38
C LEU A 251 -1.12 -21.28 2.51
N GLY A 252 0.10 -21.01 2.97
CA GLY A 252 1.19 -21.98 3.10
C GLY A 252 1.97 -22.27 1.81
N ALA A 253 1.60 -21.69 0.66
CA ALA A 253 2.26 -21.96 -0.62
C ALA A 253 2.94 -20.72 -1.26
N GLY A 254 2.79 -19.54 -0.64
CA GLY A 254 3.34 -18.30 -1.13
C GLY A 254 2.36 -17.45 -1.92
N SER A 255 2.86 -16.39 -2.55
CA SER A 255 2.06 -15.42 -3.28
C SER A 255 2.72 -15.02 -4.59
N VAL A 256 1.88 -14.70 -5.58
CA VAL A 256 2.28 -14.15 -6.87
C VAL A 256 1.53 -12.84 -7.06
N PHE A 257 2.24 -11.73 -7.05
CA PHE A 257 1.71 -10.42 -7.38
C PHE A 257 2.08 -10.06 -8.81
N THR A 258 1.12 -9.60 -9.58
CA THR A 258 1.33 -9.21 -10.99
C THR A 258 0.86 -7.79 -11.22
N ILE A 259 1.78 -6.91 -11.64
CA ILE A 259 1.44 -5.60 -12.19
C ILE A 259 1.19 -5.79 -13.68
N HIS A 260 0.03 -5.38 -14.14
CA HIS A 260 -0.42 -5.40 -15.51
C HIS A 260 -0.29 -3.99 -16.08
N GLN A 261 0.53 -3.80 -17.08
CA GLN A 261 0.81 -2.49 -17.65
C GLN A 261 0.58 -2.51 -19.16
N PRO A 262 -0.24 -1.62 -19.72
CA PRO A 262 -0.35 -1.45 -21.17
C PRO A 262 1.02 -1.16 -21.78
N LYS A 263 1.25 -1.69 -23.02
CA LYS A 263 2.52 -1.51 -23.73
C LYS A 263 2.63 -0.11 -24.30
#